data_4290ff3231ccac97fcca3147979dfb2e
#
_entry.id   4290ff3231ccac97fcca3147979dfb2e
#
_cell.length_a   1.000
_cell.length_b   1.000
_cell.length_c   1.000
_cell.angle_alpha   90.00
_cell.angle_beta   90.00
_cell.angle_gamma   90.00
#
_symmetry.space_group_name_H-M   'P 1'
#
loop_
_entity.id
_entity.type
_entity.pdbx_description
1 polymer ?
#
loop_
_entity_poly.entity_id
_entity_poly.type
_entity_poly.pdbx_seq_one_letter_code
_entity_poly.pdbx_strand_id
1 'polypeptide(L)'
;MKRVAKPVFFIVALILVLFACASFLGFNSKYGDIDRVYLKGLDDIEWGMDLGNGALAVFAPTDSENVTDQQLQETVAVMEQRLVNKGITDSEIMLDSQNKNIVVRFALKPGEEAADEVMDLGRTGELAFY
;
A
#
# COMPACT_ATOMS: atom_id res chain seq x y z
N MET A 1 35.00 0.90 -37.53
CA MET A 1 33.73 0.48 -36.88
C MET A 1 33.02 -0.56 -37.75
N LYS A 2 32.83 -1.78 -37.29
CA LYS A 2 32.12 -2.80 -38.07
C LYS A 2 30.61 -2.45 -38.06
N ARG A 3 30.05 -2.23 -39.24
CA ARG A 3 28.59 -1.98 -39.37
C ARG A 3 27.85 -3.27 -39.09
N VAL A 4 26.93 -3.22 -38.12
CA VAL A 4 26.04 -4.35 -37.83
C VAL A 4 25.17 -4.63 -39.06
N ALA A 5 25.04 -5.90 -39.44
CA ALA A 5 24.22 -6.28 -40.59
C ALA A 5 22.76 -5.88 -40.34
N LYS A 6 22.11 -5.30 -41.34
CA LYS A 6 20.68 -4.84 -41.23
C LYS A 6 19.74 -5.89 -40.64
N PRO A 7 19.79 -7.19 -41.02
CA PRO A 7 18.90 -8.18 -40.44
C PRO A 7 19.15 -8.41 -38.94
N VAL A 8 20.43 -8.37 -38.50
CA VAL A 8 20.76 -8.52 -37.06
C VAL A 8 20.23 -7.35 -36.25
N PHE A 9 20.27 -6.14 -36.77
CA PHE A 9 19.69 -4.98 -36.11
C PHE A 9 18.17 -5.13 -35.90
N PHE A 10 17.44 -5.59 -36.92
CA PHE A 10 15.99 -5.81 -36.80
C PHE A 10 15.65 -6.92 -35.83
N ILE A 11 16.40 -8.01 -35.77
CA ILE A 11 16.20 -9.09 -34.83
C ILE A 11 16.41 -8.62 -33.39
N VAL A 12 17.48 -7.88 -33.11
CA VAL A 12 17.78 -7.35 -31.80
C VAL A 12 16.71 -6.33 -31.38
N ALA A 13 16.28 -5.44 -32.29
CA ALA A 13 15.21 -4.48 -32.03
C ALA A 13 13.89 -5.19 -31.71
N LEU A 14 13.53 -6.26 -32.43
CA LEU A 14 12.35 -7.06 -32.18
C LEU A 14 12.38 -7.71 -30.79
N ILE A 15 13.53 -8.30 -30.40
CA ILE A 15 13.71 -8.92 -29.07
C ILE A 15 13.56 -7.87 -27.97
N LEU A 16 14.13 -6.67 -28.14
CA LEU A 16 14.00 -5.59 -27.14
C LEU A 16 12.56 -5.12 -27.00
N VAL A 17 11.82 -4.99 -28.10
CA VAL A 17 10.39 -4.62 -28.07
C VAL A 17 9.55 -5.69 -27.38
N LEU A 18 9.78 -6.97 -27.69
CA LEU A 18 9.10 -8.08 -27.04
C LEU A 18 9.40 -8.12 -25.53
N PHE A 19 10.64 -7.87 -25.14
CA PHE A 19 11.03 -7.82 -23.73
C PHE A 19 10.39 -6.65 -23.00
N ALA A 20 10.34 -5.48 -23.64
CA ALA A 20 9.65 -4.30 -23.10
C ALA A 20 8.15 -4.57 -22.92
N CYS A 21 7.48 -5.16 -23.92
CA CYS A 21 6.07 -5.52 -23.83
C CYS A 21 5.80 -6.52 -22.71
N ALA A 22 6.66 -7.54 -22.53
CA ALA A 22 6.55 -8.52 -21.48
C ALA A 22 6.72 -7.89 -20.08
N SER A 23 7.60 -6.88 -19.97
CA SER A 23 7.80 -6.14 -18.71
C SER A 23 6.61 -5.25 -18.35
N PHE A 24 5.90 -4.71 -19.34
CA PHE A 24 4.68 -3.91 -19.12
C PHE A 24 3.47 -4.76 -18.74
N LEU A 25 3.27 -5.89 -19.40
CA LEU A 25 2.12 -6.76 -19.21
C LEU A 25 2.26 -7.70 -18.01
N GLY A 26 3.49 -7.90 -17.49
CA GLY A 26 3.78 -8.93 -16.51
C GLY A 26 3.67 -10.34 -17.09
N PHE A 27 4.32 -11.30 -16.50
CA PHE A 27 4.20 -12.71 -16.89
C PHE A 27 3.59 -13.49 -15.71
N ASN A 28 2.30 -13.77 -15.82
CA ASN A 28 1.54 -14.57 -14.86
C ASN A 28 1.18 -15.91 -15.49
N SER A 29 1.63 -17.00 -14.89
CA SER A 29 1.24 -18.35 -15.32
C SER A 29 0.46 -19.05 -14.22
N LYS A 30 -0.79 -19.39 -14.50
CA LYS A 30 -1.64 -20.22 -13.65
C LYS A 30 -1.36 -21.68 -13.94
N TYR A 31 -0.81 -22.36 -12.98
CA TYR A 31 -0.68 -23.82 -13.02
C TYR A 31 -1.41 -24.44 -11.84
N GLY A 32 -2.64 -24.90 -12.06
CA GLY A 32 -3.52 -25.42 -11.01
C GLY A 32 -4.01 -24.31 -10.05
N ASP A 33 -3.89 -24.58 -8.76
CA ASP A 33 -4.35 -23.69 -7.67
C ASP A 33 -3.25 -22.75 -7.16
N ILE A 34 -2.10 -22.70 -7.84
CA ILE A 34 -0.96 -21.86 -7.44
C ILE A 34 -0.70 -20.80 -8.50
N ASP A 35 -0.96 -19.54 -8.15
CA ASP A 35 -0.59 -18.37 -8.95
C ASP A 35 0.93 -18.10 -8.78
N ARG A 36 1.71 -18.35 -9.82
CA ARG A 36 3.14 -17.97 -9.85
C ARG A 36 3.32 -16.74 -10.70
N VAL A 37 3.62 -15.62 -10.04
CA VAL A 37 4.01 -14.38 -10.70
C VAL A 37 5.50 -14.43 -10.99
N TYR A 38 5.88 -14.56 -12.25
CA TYR A 38 7.30 -14.55 -12.66
C TYR A 38 7.83 -13.13 -12.91
N LEU A 39 6.97 -12.23 -13.36
CA LEU A 39 7.26 -10.82 -13.59
C LEU A 39 6.06 -10.00 -13.15
N LYS A 40 6.25 -9.10 -12.20
CA LYS A 40 5.24 -8.11 -11.81
C LYS A 40 5.08 -7.11 -12.95
N GLY A 41 3.85 -6.93 -13.41
CA GLY A 41 3.51 -5.88 -14.37
C GLY A 41 3.43 -4.50 -13.71
N LEU A 42 3.17 -3.48 -14.51
CA LEU A 42 2.97 -2.10 -14.01
C LEU A 42 1.77 -1.99 -13.05
N ASP A 43 0.75 -2.83 -13.23
CA ASP A 43 -0.45 -2.87 -12.39
C ASP A 43 -0.19 -3.47 -10.99
N ASP A 44 0.91 -4.24 -10.85
CA ASP A 44 1.30 -4.85 -9.58
C ASP A 44 2.30 -3.99 -8.78
N ILE A 45 2.63 -2.80 -9.28
CA ILE A 45 3.51 -1.87 -8.59
C ILE A 45 2.69 -1.11 -7.54
N GLU A 46 2.98 -1.35 -6.27
CA GLU A 46 2.43 -0.56 -5.18
C GLU A 46 3.09 0.83 -5.21
N TRP A 47 2.30 1.84 -5.54
CA TRP A 47 2.75 3.24 -5.51
C TRP A 47 2.74 3.72 -4.05
N GLY A 48 3.82 4.34 -3.61
CA GLY A 48 3.87 4.95 -2.29
C GLY A 48 2.87 6.10 -2.13
N MET A 49 2.66 6.57 -0.91
CA MET A 49 1.68 7.61 -0.55
C MET A 49 1.80 8.89 -1.40
N ASP A 50 3.00 9.22 -1.87
CA ASP A 50 3.26 10.43 -2.65
C ASP A 50 2.85 10.33 -4.12
N LEU A 51 2.79 9.12 -4.67
CA LEU A 51 2.53 8.85 -6.09
C LEU A 51 1.23 8.10 -6.34
N GLY A 52 0.64 7.51 -5.30
CA GLY A 52 -0.60 6.77 -5.35
C GLY A 52 -1.76 7.49 -4.66
N ASN A 53 -2.86 6.79 -4.51
CA ASN A 53 -3.99 7.24 -3.73
C ASN A 53 -3.69 7.10 -2.23
N GLY A 54 -3.20 8.15 -1.59
CA GLY A 54 -3.07 8.19 -0.14
C GLY A 54 -4.41 8.49 0.52
N ALA A 55 -4.72 7.79 1.61
CA ALA A 55 -5.83 8.12 2.50
C ALA A 55 -5.31 8.81 3.76
N LEU A 56 -6.09 9.77 4.25
CA LEU A 56 -5.86 10.43 5.52
C LEU A 56 -7.08 10.22 6.40
N ALA A 57 -6.88 9.63 7.55
CA ALA A 57 -7.92 9.43 8.56
C ALA A 57 -7.54 10.12 9.86
N VAL A 58 -8.50 10.78 10.49
CA VAL A 58 -8.34 11.40 11.81
C VAL A 58 -9.25 10.67 12.77
N PHE A 59 -8.67 10.03 13.78
CA PHE A 59 -9.40 9.34 14.84
C PHE A 59 -9.39 10.20 16.10
N ALA A 60 -10.58 10.55 16.58
CA ALA A 60 -10.78 11.27 17.83
C ALA A 60 -11.36 10.29 18.88
N PRO A 61 -10.88 10.30 20.13
CA PRO A 61 -11.50 9.52 21.18
C PRO A 61 -12.89 10.08 21.50
N THR A 62 -13.84 9.21 21.82
CA THR A 62 -15.21 9.62 22.19
C THR A 62 -15.23 10.44 23.47
N ASP A 63 -14.34 10.14 24.42
CA ASP A 63 -14.17 10.86 25.69
C ASP A 63 -12.79 11.49 25.77
N SER A 64 -12.60 12.61 25.09
CA SER A 64 -11.31 13.31 25.03
C SER A 64 -10.81 13.84 26.39
N GLU A 65 -11.71 14.02 27.37
CA GLU A 65 -11.35 14.55 28.70
C GLU A 65 -10.64 13.53 29.59
N ASN A 66 -10.92 12.24 29.42
CA ASN A 66 -10.41 11.18 30.28
C ASN A 66 -9.25 10.37 29.66
N VAL A 67 -8.90 10.62 28.39
CA VAL A 67 -7.85 9.88 27.71
C VAL A 67 -6.49 10.45 28.05
N THR A 68 -5.60 9.57 28.52
CA THR A 68 -4.20 9.90 28.80
C THR A 68 -3.34 9.75 27.54
N ASP A 69 -2.24 10.51 27.47
CA ASP A 69 -1.27 10.40 26.37
C ASP A 69 -0.70 8.98 26.22
N GLN A 70 -0.59 8.25 27.34
CA GLN A 70 -0.13 6.86 27.33
C GLN A 70 -1.13 5.93 26.62
N GLN A 71 -2.43 6.10 26.86
CA GLN A 71 -3.48 5.32 26.20
C GLN A 71 -3.52 5.63 24.69
N LEU A 72 -3.29 6.88 24.31
CA LEU A 72 -3.18 7.25 22.89
C LEU A 72 -1.97 6.59 22.23
N GLN A 73 -0.81 6.53 22.89
CA GLN A 73 0.37 5.85 22.38
C GLN A 73 0.16 4.33 22.23
N GLU A 74 -0.52 3.70 23.19
CA GLU A 74 -0.88 2.29 23.11
C GLU A 74 -1.83 2.02 21.92
N THR A 75 -2.79 2.93 21.69
CA THR A 75 -3.69 2.85 20.54
C THR A 75 -2.95 3.00 19.21
N VAL A 76 -1.98 3.92 19.13
CA VAL A 76 -1.10 4.08 17.95
C VAL A 76 -0.37 2.78 17.67
N ALA A 77 0.25 2.14 18.67
CA ALA A 77 0.97 0.88 18.49
C ALA A 77 0.05 -0.25 17.96
N VAL A 78 -1.19 -0.32 18.44
CA VAL A 78 -2.17 -1.28 17.95
C VAL A 78 -2.58 -0.99 16.50
N MET A 79 -2.76 0.28 16.14
CA MET A 79 -3.08 0.68 14.77
C MET A 79 -1.95 0.37 13.80
N GLU A 80 -0.69 0.64 14.18
CA GLU A 80 0.48 0.25 13.39
C GLU A 80 0.52 -1.24 13.12
N GLN A 81 0.32 -2.06 14.16
CA GLN A 81 0.33 -3.51 14.01
C GLN A 81 -0.78 -4.00 13.08
N ARG A 82 -1.94 -3.37 13.10
CA ARG A 82 -3.06 -3.70 12.21
C ARG A 82 -2.77 -3.35 10.76
N LEU A 83 -2.22 -2.17 10.50
CA LEU A 83 -1.81 -1.75 9.17
C LEU A 83 -0.79 -2.72 8.58
N VAL A 84 0.21 -3.11 9.37
CA VAL A 84 1.22 -4.11 8.97
C VAL A 84 0.57 -5.47 8.68
N ASN A 85 -0.37 -5.93 9.51
CA ASN A 85 -1.07 -7.21 9.32
C ASN A 85 -1.94 -7.20 8.06
N LYS A 86 -2.46 -6.04 7.66
CA LYS A 86 -3.19 -5.85 6.40
C LYS A 86 -2.26 -5.71 5.18
N GLY A 87 -0.95 -5.71 5.40
CA GLY A 87 0.04 -5.54 4.35
C GLY A 87 0.24 -4.10 3.90
N ILE A 88 -0.27 -3.13 4.66
CA ILE A 88 -0.04 -1.69 4.43
C ILE A 88 1.25 -1.31 5.16
N THR A 89 2.36 -1.36 4.44
CA THR A 89 3.69 -1.05 4.99
C THR A 89 4.07 0.41 4.85
N ASP A 90 3.43 1.13 3.93
CA ASP A 90 3.63 2.57 3.72
C ASP A 90 2.53 3.34 4.44
N SER A 91 2.72 3.53 5.74
CA SER A 91 1.80 4.25 6.61
C SER A 91 2.56 5.14 7.58
N GLU A 92 1.99 6.29 7.89
CA GLU A 92 2.48 7.25 8.85
C GLU A 92 1.38 7.55 9.88
N ILE A 93 1.70 7.36 11.16
CA ILE A 93 0.79 7.65 12.25
C ILE A 93 1.37 8.79 13.08
N MET A 94 0.63 9.87 13.21
CA MET A 94 1.00 11.03 14.01
C MET A 94 0.02 11.22 15.15
N LEU A 95 0.55 11.45 16.33
CA LEU A 95 -0.23 11.79 17.53
C LEU A 95 -0.31 13.31 17.68
N ASP A 96 -1.50 13.87 17.62
CA ASP A 96 -1.78 15.25 17.99
C ASP A 96 -2.15 15.34 19.48
N SER A 97 -1.15 15.58 20.31
CA SER A 97 -1.33 15.67 21.78
C SER A 97 -2.17 16.86 22.21
N GLN A 98 -2.27 17.91 21.37
CA GLN A 98 -3.04 19.11 21.71
C GLN A 98 -4.55 18.87 21.62
N ASN A 99 -4.95 18.21 20.54
CA ASN A 99 -6.34 17.86 20.27
C ASN A 99 -6.70 16.44 20.67
N LYS A 100 -5.72 15.67 21.18
CA LYS A 100 -5.82 14.25 21.52
C LYS A 100 -6.35 13.39 20.37
N ASN A 101 -5.94 13.71 19.15
CA ASN A 101 -6.31 13.00 17.93
C ASN A 101 -5.16 12.17 17.41
N ILE A 102 -5.49 11.08 16.75
CA ILE A 102 -4.54 10.23 16.02
C ILE A 102 -4.78 10.45 14.53
N VAL A 103 -3.77 10.93 13.83
CA VAL A 103 -3.80 11.15 12.38
C VAL A 103 -3.06 9.99 11.72
N VAL A 104 -3.76 9.23 10.89
CA VAL A 104 -3.22 8.10 10.15
C VAL A 104 -3.21 8.42 8.66
N ARG A 105 -2.05 8.32 8.04
CA ARG A 105 -1.86 8.42 6.59
C ARG A 105 -1.36 7.08 6.07
N PHE A 106 -1.95 6.57 5.03
CA PHE A 106 -1.54 5.30 4.43
C PHE A 106 -1.83 5.26 2.93
N ALA A 107 -1.07 4.43 2.22
CA ALA A 107 -1.29 4.18 0.81
C ALA A 107 -2.43 3.17 0.62
N LEU A 108 -3.35 3.47 -0.31
CA LEU A 108 -4.41 2.56 -0.71
C LEU A 108 -3.94 1.68 -1.86
N LYS A 109 -4.36 0.42 -1.84
CA LYS A 109 -4.17 -0.46 -2.99
C LYS A 109 -5.11 -0.07 -4.13
N PRO A 110 -4.71 -0.28 -5.38
CA PRO A 110 -5.58 -0.04 -6.52
C PRO A 110 -6.88 -0.86 -6.40
N GLY A 111 -8.03 -0.17 -6.35
CA GLY A 111 -9.34 -0.78 -6.23
C GLY A 111 -9.93 -0.86 -4.81
N GLU A 112 -9.21 -0.44 -3.79
CA GLU A 112 -9.75 -0.29 -2.43
C GLU A 112 -10.31 1.12 -2.23
N GLU A 113 -11.49 1.20 -1.60
CA GLU A 113 -12.08 2.48 -1.21
C GLU A 113 -11.53 2.91 0.16
N ALA A 114 -11.01 4.15 0.24
CA ALA A 114 -10.46 4.72 1.46
C ALA A 114 -11.44 4.66 2.65
N ALA A 115 -12.73 4.81 2.37
CA ALA A 115 -13.78 4.80 3.38
C ALA A 115 -13.90 3.45 4.08
N ASP A 116 -13.80 2.34 3.35
CA ASP A 116 -13.94 1.00 3.91
C ASP A 116 -12.74 0.62 4.78
N GLU A 117 -11.52 0.96 4.35
CA GLU A 117 -10.30 0.73 5.14
C GLU A 117 -10.28 1.57 6.42
N VAL A 118 -10.66 2.85 6.34
CA VAL A 118 -10.75 3.73 7.51
C VAL A 118 -11.82 3.25 8.49
N MET A 119 -13.00 2.83 8.00
CA MET A 119 -14.05 2.28 8.86
C MET A 119 -13.62 1.00 9.55
N ASP A 120 -12.89 0.12 8.87
CA ASP A 120 -12.41 -1.12 9.45
C ASP A 120 -11.32 -0.89 10.50
N LEU A 121 -10.43 0.07 10.28
CA LEU A 121 -9.47 0.52 11.29
C LEU A 121 -10.15 1.13 12.51
N GLY A 122 -11.22 1.89 12.33
CA GLY A 122 -11.98 2.54 13.39
C GLY A 122 -12.91 1.60 14.16
N ARG A 123 -13.58 0.66 13.50
CA ARG A 123 -14.49 -0.32 14.13
C ARG A 123 -13.82 -1.22 15.16
N THR A 124 -12.56 -1.52 14.93
CA THR A 124 -11.78 -2.33 15.87
C THR A 124 -11.21 -1.49 17.02
N GLY A 125 -11.35 -0.16 16.98
CA GLY A 125 -11.00 0.76 18.06
C GLY A 125 -12.04 0.82 19.21
N GLU A 126 -13.21 0.23 19.02
CA GLU A 126 -14.17 -0.04 20.10
C GLU A 126 -13.70 -1.23 20.96
N LEU A 127 -12.47 -1.15 21.43
CA LEU A 127 -12.07 -1.88 22.63
C LEU A 127 -12.73 -1.15 23.79
N ALA A 128 -13.93 -1.60 24.13
CA ALA A 128 -14.50 -1.31 25.42
C ALA A 128 -13.49 -1.83 26.46
N PHE A 129 -12.77 -0.91 27.08
CA PHE A 129 -12.01 -1.23 28.27
C PHE A 129 -13.04 -1.46 29.38
N TYR A 130 -13.24 -2.71 29.70
CA TYR A 130 -13.92 -3.12 30.91
C TYR A 130 -12.93 -3.06 32.07
#